data_8dba7dee0cada3078c546aea94e8b471
#
_entry.id   8dba7dee0cada3078c546aea94e8b471
#
_cell.length_a   1.000
_cell.length_b   1.000
_cell.length_c   1.000
_cell.angle_alpha   90.00
_cell.angle_beta   90.00
_cell.angle_gamma   90.00
#
_symmetry.space_group_name_H-M   'P 1'
#
loop_
_entity.id
_entity.type
_entity.pdbx_description
1 polymer ?
#
loop_
_entity_poly.entity_id
_entity_poly.type
_entity_poly.pdbx_seq_one_letter_code
_entity_poly.pdbx_strand_id
1 'polypeptide(L)'
;MKNWSLDGKTIRTYSILVSNANVPYWTQQSIKNTAVWNDFYTRVVGNEELDDFEHWFDQEFERPAKPIFDKLINDEKLSKEEIKILSHFVFAQCFRTPAAYLRLTKQNLKIFPDAMNEVCGKLNKVSEHELQRSVSHQSANSKSIEDVLFPLKISLDREKSIVEMKTIVGKGFYLHDLKHLLTSTVKVSERLNWQVVHAADGISFPTSDDPVICLNYNSERDYDFGGGWGKKHSNILMPISPKLLLFSEVGVKRKMSGLDYSLTYSKLFREMIIRHAHRYVYADRPQKGMLALNARVVNRDIYEYEQQSIAGWHIENVEAERRLLDC
;
A
#
# COMPACT_ATOMS: atom_id res chain seq x y z
N MET A 1 -10.42 -10.34 -2.36
CA MET A 1 -11.20 -10.46 -3.62
C MET A 1 -12.22 -11.59 -3.62
N LYS A 2 -11.88 -12.82 -3.20
CA LYS A 2 -12.81 -13.98 -3.22
C LYS A 2 -14.14 -13.72 -2.49
N ASN A 3 -14.14 -12.98 -1.39
CA ASN A 3 -15.34 -12.68 -0.61
C ASN A 3 -16.37 -11.80 -1.35
N TRP A 4 -15.97 -11.12 -2.43
CA TRP A 4 -16.86 -10.33 -3.32
C TRP A 4 -17.24 -11.07 -4.59
N SER A 5 -16.77 -12.29 -4.76
CA SER A 5 -17.07 -13.12 -5.93
C SER A 5 -18.24 -14.06 -5.62
N LEU A 6 -19.22 -14.11 -6.52
CA LEU A 6 -20.35 -15.04 -6.40
C LEU A 6 -20.00 -16.47 -6.86
N ASP A 7 -19.04 -16.59 -7.79
CA ASP A 7 -18.60 -17.85 -8.40
C ASP A 7 -17.19 -18.28 -7.97
N GLY A 8 -16.54 -17.51 -7.09
CA GLY A 8 -15.15 -17.71 -6.66
C GLY A 8 -14.10 -17.44 -7.76
N LYS A 9 -14.50 -17.02 -8.95
CA LYS A 9 -13.63 -16.84 -10.12
C LYS A 9 -13.65 -15.42 -10.68
N THR A 10 -14.79 -14.75 -10.63
CA THR A 10 -14.98 -13.44 -11.23
C THR A 10 -15.49 -12.42 -10.22
N ILE A 11 -15.23 -11.14 -10.48
CA ILE A 11 -15.64 -10.01 -9.65
C ILE A 11 -16.17 -8.87 -10.52
N ARG A 12 -17.13 -8.11 -10.01
CA ARG A 12 -17.60 -6.88 -10.65
C ARG A 12 -16.64 -5.75 -10.40
N THR A 13 -16.21 -5.10 -11.47
CA THR A 13 -15.22 -4.02 -11.45
C THR A 13 -15.78 -2.75 -12.06
N TYR A 14 -15.65 -1.64 -11.33
CA TYR A 14 -15.87 -0.28 -11.82
C TYR A 14 -14.51 0.38 -12.02
N SER A 15 -14.22 0.83 -13.25
CA SER A 15 -12.99 1.54 -13.58
C SER A 15 -13.21 3.06 -13.49
N ILE A 16 -12.37 3.73 -12.71
CA ILE A 16 -12.42 5.19 -12.51
C ILE A 16 -11.85 5.92 -13.73
N LEU A 17 -10.75 5.40 -14.30
CA LEU A 17 -10.17 5.91 -15.55
C LEU A 17 -10.44 4.94 -16.69
N VAL A 18 -10.93 5.46 -17.83
CA VAL A 18 -11.22 4.67 -19.03
C VAL A 18 -10.82 5.42 -20.30
N SER A 19 -10.50 4.67 -21.35
CA SER A 19 -10.07 5.21 -22.65
C SER A 19 -11.20 5.91 -23.44
N ASN A 20 -12.44 5.48 -23.26
CA ASN A 20 -13.60 6.04 -24.00
C ASN A 20 -14.92 5.84 -23.23
N ALA A 21 -15.95 6.58 -23.63
CA ALA A 21 -17.26 6.57 -23.00
C ALA A 21 -18.05 5.26 -23.18
N ASN A 22 -17.72 4.44 -24.16
CA ASN A 22 -18.44 3.18 -24.46
C ASN A 22 -18.05 2.04 -23.54
N VAL A 23 -16.98 2.20 -22.73
CA VAL A 23 -16.61 1.21 -21.71
C VAL A 23 -17.75 1.07 -20.71
N PRO A 24 -18.30 -0.13 -20.47
CA PRO A 24 -19.39 -0.32 -19.50
C PRO A 24 -19.00 0.17 -18.12
N TYR A 25 -19.95 0.71 -17.36
CA TYR A 25 -19.70 1.17 -15.98
C TYR A 25 -19.23 0.05 -15.06
N TRP A 26 -19.78 -1.13 -15.24
CA TRP A 26 -19.39 -2.33 -14.52
C TRP A 26 -19.03 -3.43 -15.50
N THR A 27 -17.84 -3.97 -15.36
CA THR A 27 -17.35 -5.12 -16.10
C THR A 27 -17.23 -6.31 -15.16
N GLN A 28 -17.19 -7.50 -15.72
CA GLN A 28 -16.89 -8.72 -14.98
C GLN A 28 -15.47 -9.15 -15.35
N GLN A 29 -14.60 -9.26 -14.36
CA GLN A 29 -13.19 -9.59 -14.56
C GLN A 29 -12.80 -10.84 -13.75
N SER A 30 -11.82 -11.58 -14.23
CA SER A 30 -11.23 -12.67 -13.45
C SER A 30 -10.51 -12.12 -12.23
N ILE A 31 -10.73 -12.72 -11.05
CA ILE A 31 -10.00 -12.37 -9.82
C ILE A 31 -8.49 -12.47 -10.02
N LYS A 32 -8.02 -13.45 -10.81
CA LYS A 32 -6.59 -13.65 -11.08
C LYS A 32 -5.94 -12.48 -11.83
N ASN A 33 -6.72 -11.78 -12.65
CA ASN A 33 -6.24 -10.64 -13.46
C ASN A 33 -6.65 -9.29 -12.84
N THR A 34 -7.16 -9.31 -11.60
CA THR A 34 -7.66 -8.12 -10.92
C THR A 34 -6.63 -7.62 -9.93
N ALA A 35 -6.34 -6.32 -9.95
CA ALA A 35 -5.33 -5.67 -9.11
C ALA A 35 -3.92 -6.27 -9.28
N VAL A 36 -3.57 -6.67 -10.49
CA VAL A 36 -2.25 -7.19 -10.84
C VAL A 36 -1.44 -6.07 -11.50
N TRP A 37 -0.24 -5.87 -10.98
CA TRP A 37 0.83 -5.10 -11.63
C TRP A 37 2.03 -6.04 -11.73
N ASN A 38 2.33 -6.49 -12.93
CA ASN A 38 3.40 -7.44 -13.16
C ASN A 38 4.74 -6.90 -12.67
N ASP A 39 5.56 -7.78 -12.12
CA ASP A 39 6.91 -7.50 -11.65
C ASP A 39 7.01 -6.38 -10.60
N PHE A 40 5.86 -6.04 -9.94
CA PHE A 40 5.80 -4.94 -8.98
C PHE A 40 6.76 -5.14 -7.80
N TYR A 41 6.92 -6.38 -7.34
CA TYR A 41 7.80 -6.75 -6.24
C TYR A 41 9.07 -7.49 -6.66
N THR A 42 9.24 -7.80 -7.96
CA THR A 42 10.40 -8.50 -8.49
C THR A 42 11.65 -7.65 -8.31
N ARG A 43 12.66 -8.17 -7.62
CA ARG A 43 13.99 -7.54 -7.49
C ARG A 43 14.93 -8.02 -8.56
N VAL A 44 15.89 -7.18 -8.93
CA VAL A 44 17.02 -7.58 -9.77
C VAL A 44 18.30 -7.55 -8.92
N VAL A 45 18.96 -8.69 -8.84
CA VAL A 45 20.24 -8.84 -8.13
C VAL A 45 21.27 -9.38 -9.12
N GLY A 46 22.20 -8.55 -9.55
CA GLY A 46 23.07 -8.87 -10.67
C GLY A 46 22.26 -9.04 -11.97
N ASN A 47 22.25 -10.26 -12.51
CA ASN A 47 21.49 -10.63 -13.72
C ASN A 47 20.27 -11.51 -13.42
N GLU A 48 19.93 -11.73 -12.16
CA GLU A 48 18.81 -12.60 -11.76
C GLU A 48 17.63 -11.75 -11.28
N GLU A 49 16.42 -12.16 -11.67
CA GLU A 49 15.15 -11.66 -11.15
C GLU A 49 14.68 -12.55 -10.01
N LEU A 50 14.26 -11.93 -8.91
CA LEU A 50 13.86 -12.61 -7.67
C LEU A 50 12.47 -12.13 -7.25
N ASP A 51 11.54 -13.08 -7.06
CA ASP A 51 10.18 -12.83 -6.54
C ASP A 51 10.09 -13.11 -5.04
N ASP A 52 11.16 -12.82 -4.31
CA ASP A 52 11.29 -13.09 -2.89
C ASP A 52 10.33 -12.27 -2.03
N PHE A 53 9.95 -11.05 -2.45
CA PHE A 53 8.96 -10.23 -1.77
C PHE A 53 7.55 -10.84 -1.80
N GLU A 54 7.11 -11.39 -2.95
CA GLU A 54 5.81 -12.06 -3.06
C GLU A 54 5.74 -13.26 -2.11
N HIS A 55 6.80 -14.06 -2.09
CA HIS A 55 6.90 -15.20 -1.19
C HIS A 55 6.90 -14.79 0.28
N TRP A 56 7.64 -13.74 0.63
CA TRP A 56 7.67 -13.17 1.96
C TRP A 56 6.32 -12.64 2.40
N PHE A 57 5.58 -11.92 1.54
CA PHE A 57 4.22 -11.46 1.85
C PHE A 57 3.27 -12.62 2.14
N ASP A 58 3.31 -13.68 1.33
CA ASP A 58 2.47 -14.84 1.57
C ASP A 58 2.79 -15.48 2.91
N GLN A 59 4.07 -15.70 3.21
CA GLN A 59 4.49 -16.38 4.43
C GLN A 59 4.23 -15.59 5.71
N GLU A 60 4.58 -14.31 5.72
CA GLU A 60 4.57 -13.50 6.94
C GLU A 60 3.21 -12.83 7.20
N PHE A 61 2.43 -12.52 6.16
CA PHE A 61 1.22 -11.73 6.31
C PHE A 61 -0.05 -12.44 5.83
N GLU A 62 -0.05 -13.03 4.63
CA GLU A 62 -1.29 -13.54 4.03
C GLU A 62 -1.70 -14.91 4.60
N ARG A 63 -0.78 -15.84 4.60
CA ARG A 63 -1.04 -17.21 5.08
C ARG A 63 -1.44 -17.25 6.56
N PRO A 64 -0.75 -16.53 7.48
CA PRO A 64 -1.18 -16.46 8.89
C PRO A 64 -2.55 -15.78 9.09
N ALA A 65 -2.90 -14.78 8.26
CA ALA A 65 -4.16 -14.06 8.38
C ALA A 65 -5.38 -14.83 7.84
N LYS A 66 -5.17 -15.78 6.93
CA LYS A 66 -6.26 -16.51 6.28
C LYS A 66 -7.25 -17.18 7.25
N PRO A 67 -6.84 -17.98 8.25
CA PRO A 67 -7.77 -18.57 9.20
C PRO A 67 -8.48 -17.54 10.09
N ILE A 68 -7.87 -16.36 10.27
CA ILE A 68 -8.45 -15.28 11.07
C ILE A 68 -9.66 -14.67 10.36
N PHE A 69 -9.59 -14.53 9.01
CA PHE A 69 -10.74 -14.06 8.24
C PHE A 69 -11.93 -15.01 8.31
N ASP A 70 -11.69 -16.32 8.31
CA ASP A 70 -12.77 -17.32 8.48
C ASP A 70 -13.44 -17.15 9.85
N LYS A 71 -12.68 -16.93 10.92
CA LYS A 71 -13.20 -16.61 12.25
C LYS A 71 -14.02 -15.32 12.28
N LEU A 72 -13.51 -14.25 11.63
CA LEU A 72 -14.23 -12.97 11.57
C LEU A 72 -15.56 -13.07 10.83
N ILE A 73 -15.62 -13.87 9.75
CA ILE A 73 -16.86 -14.12 9.00
C ILE A 73 -17.89 -14.87 9.84
N ASN A 74 -17.44 -15.73 10.76
CA ASN A 74 -18.27 -16.51 11.66
C ASN A 74 -18.52 -15.83 13.02
N ASP A 75 -18.17 -14.56 13.18
CA ASP A 75 -18.27 -13.80 14.44
C ASP A 75 -17.55 -14.44 15.64
N GLU A 76 -16.50 -15.21 15.37
CA GLU A 76 -15.70 -15.84 16.41
C GLU A 76 -14.75 -14.85 17.07
N LYS A 77 -14.50 -15.05 18.37
CA LYS A 77 -13.54 -14.21 19.11
C LYS A 77 -12.12 -14.54 18.71
N LEU A 78 -11.32 -13.50 18.51
CA LEU A 78 -9.89 -13.61 18.27
C LEU A 78 -9.09 -13.57 19.57
N SER A 79 -8.04 -14.36 19.65
CA SER A 79 -7.00 -14.27 20.67
C SER A 79 -6.14 -13.00 20.46
N LYS A 80 -5.32 -12.66 21.46
CA LYS A 80 -4.40 -11.51 21.34
C LYS A 80 -3.40 -11.69 20.21
N GLU A 81 -2.92 -12.91 20.00
CA GLU A 81 -1.95 -13.21 18.93
C GLU A 81 -2.61 -13.08 17.55
N GLU A 82 -3.84 -13.56 17.41
CA GLU A 82 -4.60 -13.41 16.16
C GLU A 82 -4.92 -11.94 15.85
N ILE A 83 -5.20 -11.12 16.88
CA ILE A 83 -5.38 -9.67 16.71
C ILE A 83 -4.08 -9.01 16.21
N LYS A 84 -2.93 -9.45 16.72
CA LYS A 84 -1.62 -8.99 16.25
C LYS A 84 -1.37 -9.36 14.79
N ILE A 85 -1.59 -10.62 14.42
CA ILE A 85 -1.47 -11.10 13.03
C ILE A 85 -2.40 -10.30 12.10
N LEU A 86 -3.66 -10.09 12.50
CA LEU A 86 -4.62 -9.27 11.77
C LEU A 86 -4.12 -7.84 11.57
N SER A 87 -3.58 -7.24 12.64
CA SER A 87 -3.03 -5.88 12.59
C SER A 87 -1.87 -5.78 11.60
N HIS A 88 -0.96 -6.74 11.63
CA HIS A 88 0.17 -6.81 10.69
C HIS A 88 -0.31 -6.98 9.25
N PHE A 89 -1.30 -7.86 9.02
CA PHE A 89 -1.89 -8.04 7.70
C PHE A 89 -2.52 -6.74 7.16
N VAL A 90 -3.35 -6.05 7.97
CA VAL A 90 -4.01 -4.80 7.54
C VAL A 90 -2.95 -3.71 7.29
N PHE A 91 -1.91 -3.64 8.13
CA PHE A 91 -0.79 -2.73 7.91
C PHE A 91 -0.08 -3.03 6.59
N ALA A 92 0.23 -4.29 6.30
CA ALA A 92 0.85 -4.70 5.03
C ALA A 92 -0.03 -4.33 3.83
N GLN A 93 -1.35 -4.56 3.90
CA GLN A 93 -2.29 -4.18 2.83
C GLN A 93 -2.31 -2.66 2.57
N CYS A 94 -2.06 -1.83 3.59
CA CYS A 94 -2.01 -0.37 3.46
C CYS A 94 -0.84 0.12 2.60
N PHE A 95 0.29 -0.59 2.65
CA PHE A 95 1.54 -0.11 2.03
C PHE A 95 1.95 -0.88 0.77
N ARG A 96 1.36 -2.06 0.50
CA ARG A 96 1.73 -2.92 -0.63
C ARG A 96 0.97 -2.65 -1.92
N THR A 97 0.18 -1.60 -2.01
CA THR A 97 -0.62 -1.31 -3.21
C THR A 97 0.10 -0.36 -4.17
N PRO A 98 -0.19 -0.40 -5.48
CA PRO A 98 0.30 0.60 -6.42
C PRO A 98 -0.06 2.03 -6.01
N ALA A 99 -1.24 2.23 -5.43
CA ALA A 99 -1.65 3.53 -4.88
C ALA A 99 -0.73 3.98 -3.73
N ALA A 100 -0.33 3.06 -2.85
CA ALA A 100 0.62 3.34 -1.78
C ALA A 100 2.01 3.68 -2.33
N TYR A 101 2.50 2.95 -3.34
CA TYR A 101 3.74 3.28 -4.04
C TYR A 101 3.74 4.73 -4.55
N LEU A 102 2.69 5.14 -5.25
CA LEU A 102 2.56 6.51 -5.77
C LEU A 102 2.54 7.56 -4.65
N ARG A 103 1.83 7.29 -3.54
CA ARG A 103 1.80 8.17 -2.36
C ARG A 103 3.16 8.29 -1.70
N LEU A 104 3.83 7.17 -1.43
CA LEU A 104 5.15 7.14 -0.79
C LEU A 104 6.22 7.79 -1.67
N THR A 105 6.25 7.49 -2.97
CA THR A 105 7.16 8.13 -3.92
C THR A 105 7.00 9.64 -3.94
N LYS A 106 5.75 10.14 -4.01
CA LYS A 106 5.48 11.58 -3.97
C LYS A 106 5.90 12.22 -2.65
N GLN A 107 5.74 11.52 -1.54
CA GLN A 107 6.17 11.98 -0.21
C GLN A 107 7.69 12.00 -0.11
N ASN A 108 8.35 10.92 -0.55
CA ASN A 108 9.80 10.78 -0.49
C ASN A 108 10.51 11.83 -1.36
N LEU A 109 10.00 12.11 -2.57
CA LEU A 109 10.52 13.19 -3.42
C LEU A 109 10.49 14.58 -2.76
N LYS A 110 9.59 14.80 -1.79
CA LYS A 110 9.50 16.06 -1.05
C LYS A 110 10.42 16.11 0.17
N ILE A 111 10.55 15.00 0.90
CA ILE A 111 11.23 14.97 2.19
C ILE A 111 12.71 14.60 2.04
N PHE A 112 13.01 13.72 1.11
CA PHE A 112 14.32 13.11 0.99
C PHE A 112 15.45 14.11 0.63
N PRO A 113 15.26 15.12 -0.24
CA PRO A 113 16.30 16.11 -0.53
C PRO A 113 16.81 16.82 0.73
N ASP A 114 15.92 17.22 1.62
CA ASP A 114 16.31 17.91 2.87
C ASP A 114 17.05 16.96 3.82
N ALA A 115 16.58 15.71 3.95
CA ALA A 115 17.25 14.69 4.74
C ALA A 115 18.67 14.38 4.20
N MET A 116 18.81 14.25 2.89
CA MET A 116 20.12 14.05 2.25
C MET A 116 21.06 15.23 2.48
N ASN A 117 20.58 16.47 2.34
CA ASN A 117 21.36 17.66 2.59
C ASN A 117 21.88 17.72 4.04
N GLU A 118 21.03 17.33 5.01
CA GLU A 118 21.43 17.26 6.43
C GLU A 118 22.54 16.21 6.64
N VAL A 119 22.41 15.02 6.02
CA VAL A 119 23.41 13.96 6.11
C VAL A 119 24.71 14.38 5.43
N CYS A 120 24.66 14.95 4.22
CA CYS A 120 25.85 15.50 3.54
C CYS A 120 26.56 16.57 4.38
N GLY A 121 25.80 17.45 5.02
CA GLY A 121 26.35 18.47 5.90
C GLY A 121 27.04 17.90 7.15
N LYS A 122 26.59 16.75 7.65
CA LYS A 122 27.26 16.01 8.75
C LYS A 122 28.53 15.30 8.22
N LEU A 123 28.43 14.62 7.07
CA LEU A 123 29.55 13.90 6.48
C LEU A 123 30.71 14.82 6.07
N ASN A 124 30.44 16.02 5.57
CA ASN A 124 31.46 17.01 5.24
C ASN A 124 32.27 17.49 6.48
N LYS A 125 31.81 17.19 7.71
CA LYS A 125 32.52 17.47 8.96
C LYS A 125 33.34 16.28 9.47
N VAL A 126 33.21 15.11 8.84
CA VAL A 126 33.89 13.88 9.23
C VAL A 126 35.21 13.75 8.43
N SER A 127 36.23 13.23 9.06
CA SER A 127 37.54 13.09 8.39
C SER A 127 37.48 12.03 7.27
N GLU A 128 38.30 12.23 6.23
CA GLU A 128 38.40 11.33 5.06
C GLU A 128 38.65 9.87 5.43
N HIS A 129 39.44 9.66 6.49
CA HIS A 129 39.76 8.32 6.99
C HIS A 129 38.58 7.59 7.66
N GLU A 130 37.67 8.32 8.29
CA GLU A 130 36.45 7.76 8.89
C GLU A 130 35.39 7.47 7.83
N LEU A 131 35.31 8.30 6.76
CA LEU A 131 34.44 8.05 5.61
C LEU A 131 34.82 6.75 4.87
N GLN A 132 36.09 6.51 4.63
CA GLN A 132 36.57 5.29 3.97
C GLN A 132 36.26 4.02 4.76
N ARG A 133 36.26 4.07 6.10
CA ARG A 133 35.88 2.94 6.97
C ARG A 133 34.37 2.66 6.94
N SER A 134 33.55 3.68 6.73
CA SER A 134 32.07 3.57 6.77
C SER A 134 31.47 3.10 5.43
N VAL A 135 32.16 3.35 4.30
CA VAL A 135 31.71 3.00 2.95
C VAL A 135 32.06 1.56 2.55
N SER A 136 32.99 0.90 3.28
CA SER A 136 33.37 -0.48 3.01
C SER A 136 32.25 -1.44 3.44
N HIS A 137 31.70 -2.19 2.48
CA HIS A 137 30.88 -3.39 2.60
C HIS A 137 29.36 -3.25 2.65
N GLN A 138 28.76 -2.67 1.62
CA GLN A 138 27.47 -3.16 1.19
C GLN A 138 27.67 -4.10 -0.01
N SER A 139 27.54 -5.41 0.24
CA SER A 139 27.65 -6.41 -0.83
C SER A 139 26.43 -6.30 -1.76
N ALA A 140 26.66 -5.83 -2.99
CA ALA A 140 25.63 -5.70 -4.02
C ALA A 140 25.03 -7.05 -4.49
N ASN A 141 25.53 -8.19 -3.96
CA ASN A 141 25.21 -9.54 -4.43
C ASN A 141 24.39 -10.36 -3.43
N SER A 142 23.84 -9.77 -2.38
CA SER A 142 23.03 -10.55 -1.43
C SER A 142 21.66 -10.88 -2.01
N LYS A 143 21.31 -12.18 -2.00
CA LYS A 143 20.02 -12.72 -2.43
C LYS A 143 19.00 -12.77 -1.30
N SER A 144 19.38 -12.41 -0.06
CA SER A 144 18.43 -12.37 1.06
C SER A 144 17.54 -11.14 0.98
N ILE A 145 16.25 -11.30 1.29
CA ILE A 145 15.32 -10.17 1.45
C ILE A 145 15.78 -9.27 2.61
N GLU A 146 16.58 -9.76 3.53
CA GLU A 146 17.14 -8.99 4.63
C GLU A 146 18.17 -7.96 4.16
N ASP A 147 18.73 -8.14 2.97
CA ASP A 147 19.77 -7.30 2.38
C ASP A 147 19.24 -6.44 1.23
N VAL A 148 17.97 -6.06 1.23
CA VAL A 148 17.42 -5.10 0.27
C VAL A 148 18.13 -3.77 0.47
N LEU A 149 19.01 -3.46 -0.49
CA LEU A 149 19.82 -2.26 -0.43
C LEU A 149 19.02 -1.02 -0.83
N PHE A 150 19.31 0.06 -0.13
CA PHE A 150 18.89 1.37 -0.53
C PHE A 150 19.70 1.81 -1.76
N PRO A 151 19.06 2.23 -2.86
CA PRO A 151 19.78 2.61 -4.08
C PRO A 151 20.48 3.97 -3.90
N LEU A 152 21.61 3.97 -3.21
CA LEU A 152 22.38 5.16 -2.85
C LEU A 152 23.80 5.05 -3.35
N LYS A 153 24.27 6.08 -4.04
CA LYS A 153 25.67 6.28 -4.40
C LYS A 153 26.23 7.46 -3.63
N ILE A 154 27.36 7.25 -2.96
CA ILE A 154 28.12 8.28 -2.27
C ILE A 154 29.43 8.45 -2.98
N SER A 155 29.79 9.66 -3.38
CA SER A 155 31.07 10.02 -3.99
C SER A 155 31.71 11.22 -3.29
N LEU A 156 33.02 11.25 -3.25
CA LEU A 156 33.81 12.36 -2.71
C LEU A 156 34.49 13.10 -3.84
N ASP A 157 34.12 14.36 -4.08
CA ASP A 157 34.86 15.28 -4.92
C ASP A 157 36.06 15.80 -4.10
N ARG A 158 37.26 15.23 -4.37
CA ARG A 158 38.48 15.56 -3.60
C ARG A 158 38.99 16.97 -3.89
N GLU A 159 38.74 17.51 -5.09
CA GLU A 159 39.19 18.84 -5.43
C GLU A 159 38.40 19.91 -4.67
N LYS A 160 37.10 19.67 -4.47
CA LYS A 160 36.22 20.59 -3.76
C LYS A 160 36.00 20.21 -2.30
N SER A 161 36.50 19.05 -1.85
CA SER A 161 36.22 18.47 -0.52
C SER A 161 34.70 18.37 -0.22
N ILE A 162 33.91 17.98 -1.24
CA ILE A 162 32.46 17.86 -1.14
C ILE A 162 32.05 16.40 -1.26
N VAL A 163 31.21 15.94 -0.31
CA VAL A 163 30.50 14.66 -0.41
C VAL A 163 29.25 14.86 -1.26
N GLU A 164 29.14 14.09 -2.32
CA GLU A 164 27.97 14.04 -3.19
C GLU A 164 27.22 12.72 -2.91
N MET A 165 25.90 12.82 -2.75
CA MET A 165 24.99 11.67 -2.59
C MET A 165 23.97 11.67 -3.71
N LYS A 166 23.81 10.54 -4.40
CA LYS A 166 22.83 10.35 -5.47
C LYS A 166 21.95 9.15 -5.16
N THR A 167 20.66 9.29 -5.40
CA THR A 167 19.70 8.18 -5.29
C THR A 167 18.61 8.29 -6.33
N ILE A 168 17.91 7.20 -6.57
CA ILE A 168 16.73 7.14 -7.42
C ILE A 168 15.54 6.76 -6.54
N VAL A 169 14.55 7.66 -6.48
CA VAL A 169 13.29 7.41 -5.79
C VAL A 169 12.37 6.63 -6.74
N GLY A 170 12.59 5.35 -6.82
CA GLY A 170 11.91 4.41 -7.71
C GLY A 170 11.56 3.10 -7.01
N LYS A 171 11.62 2.02 -7.77
CA LYS A 171 11.24 0.68 -7.31
C LYS A 171 12.11 0.16 -6.16
N GLY A 172 13.42 0.20 -6.29
CA GLY A 172 14.35 -0.28 -5.25
C GLY A 172 14.21 0.52 -3.96
N PHE A 173 14.07 1.84 -4.07
CA PHE A 173 13.77 2.71 -2.93
C PHE A 173 12.46 2.28 -2.22
N TYR A 174 11.39 2.08 -3.00
CA TYR A 174 10.10 1.64 -2.46
C TYR A 174 10.19 0.27 -1.78
N LEU A 175 10.86 -0.71 -2.39
CA LEU A 175 11.01 -2.04 -1.79
C LEU A 175 11.82 -2.00 -0.49
N HIS A 176 12.86 -1.17 -0.43
CA HIS A 176 13.62 -0.92 0.81
C HIS A 176 12.71 -0.31 1.90
N ASP A 177 11.97 0.76 1.58
CA ASP A 177 11.05 1.40 2.51
C ASP A 177 9.96 0.44 2.96
N LEU A 178 9.37 -0.32 2.04
CA LEU A 178 8.33 -1.30 2.32
C LEU A 178 8.82 -2.37 3.29
N LYS A 179 10.02 -2.90 3.08
CA LYS A 179 10.64 -3.82 4.02
C LYS A 179 10.79 -3.19 5.40
N HIS A 180 11.35 -1.98 5.48
CA HIS A 180 11.51 -1.28 6.76
C HIS A 180 10.17 -1.05 7.46
N LEU A 181 9.14 -0.62 6.73
CA LEU A 181 7.80 -0.44 7.27
C LEU A 181 7.24 -1.75 7.84
N LEU A 182 7.39 -2.85 7.13
CA LEU A 182 6.79 -4.14 7.50
C LEU A 182 7.59 -4.95 8.52
N THR A 183 8.86 -4.63 8.76
CA THR A 183 9.67 -5.29 9.80
C THR A 183 9.77 -4.46 11.08
N SER A 184 9.97 -3.16 10.96
CA SER A 184 10.25 -2.27 12.08
C SER A 184 9.03 -1.45 12.51
N THR A 185 8.36 -0.79 11.54
CA THR A 185 7.26 0.15 11.82
C THR A 185 5.93 -0.56 12.06
N VAL A 186 5.75 -1.76 11.52
CA VAL A 186 4.51 -2.57 11.67
C VAL A 186 4.06 -2.72 13.13
N LYS A 187 4.97 -2.69 14.08
CA LYS A 187 4.69 -2.74 15.53
C LYS A 187 3.75 -1.62 16.02
N VAL A 188 3.64 -0.52 15.30
CA VAL A 188 2.67 0.53 15.63
C VAL A 188 1.22 0.02 15.48
N SER A 189 0.97 -0.90 14.58
CA SER A 189 -0.34 -1.50 14.34
C SER A 189 -0.82 -2.41 15.47
N GLU A 190 0.10 -2.98 16.26
CA GLU A 190 -0.21 -3.85 17.41
C GLU A 190 -0.97 -3.13 18.53
N ARG A 191 -0.96 -1.78 18.51
CA ARG A 191 -1.67 -0.94 19.49
C ARG A 191 -3.14 -0.73 19.15
N LEU A 192 -3.57 -1.19 17.96
CA LEU A 192 -4.93 -1.00 17.50
C LEU A 192 -5.89 -2.01 18.14
N ASN A 193 -7.11 -1.54 18.37
CA ASN A 193 -8.22 -2.37 18.84
C ASN A 193 -9.26 -2.43 17.74
N TRP A 194 -9.31 -3.57 17.07
CA TRP A 194 -10.22 -3.78 15.96
C TRP A 194 -11.66 -4.02 16.42
N GLN A 195 -12.59 -3.49 15.65
CA GLN A 195 -14.01 -3.77 15.72
C GLN A 195 -14.45 -4.37 14.38
N VAL A 196 -15.34 -5.35 14.42
CA VAL A 196 -16.01 -5.87 13.23
C VAL A 196 -17.33 -5.12 13.08
N VAL A 197 -17.50 -4.47 11.95
CA VAL A 197 -18.71 -3.71 11.62
C VAL A 197 -19.53 -4.50 10.62
N HIS A 198 -20.77 -4.80 10.98
CA HIS A 198 -21.74 -5.45 10.10
C HIS A 198 -22.47 -4.40 9.28
N ALA A 199 -22.58 -4.63 7.97
CA ALA A 199 -23.36 -3.77 7.10
C ALA A 199 -24.86 -3.89 7.40
N ALA A 200 -25.56 -2.76 7.49
CA ALA A 200 -27.01 -2.75 7.61
C ALA A 200 -27.67 -3.45 6.41
N ASP A 201 -28.89 -3.93 6.61
CA ASP A 201 -29.67 -4.59 5.55
C ASP A 201 -29.76 -3.73 4.29
N GLY A 202 -29.61 -4.36 3.14
CA GLY A 202 -29.62 -3.71 1.85
C GLY A 202 -28.31 -3.03 1.45
N ILE A 203 -27.34 -2.85 2.37
CA ILE A 203 -26.00 -2.33 2.08
C ILE A 203 -25.02 -3.47 1.82
N SER A 204 -24.13 -3.23 0.86
CA SER A 204 -22.97 -4.08 0.57
C SER A 204 -21.73 -3.19 0.52
N PHE A 205 -20.69 -3.54 1.28
CA PHE A 205 -19.40 -2.87 1.22
C PHE A 205 -18.63 -3.35 -0.01
N PRO A 206 -18.24 -2.45 -0.92
CA PRO A 206 -17.26 -2.78 -1.95
C PRO A 206 -15.85 -2.87 -1.33
N THR A 207 -14.89 -3.29 -2.13
CA THR A 207 -13.46 -3.07 -1.87
C THR A 207 -12.83 -2.31 -3.05
N SER A 208 -11.53 -2.01 -2.97
CA SER A 208 -10.84 -1.26 -4.02
C SER A 208 -9.41 -1.75 -4.20
N ASP A 209 -8.72 -1.16 -5.15
CA ASP A 209 -7.27 -1.31 -5.36
C ASP A 209 -6.42 -0.62 -4.28
N ASP A 210 -7.06 0.18 -3.40
CA ASP A 210 -6.47 0.75 -2.20
C ASP A 210 -7.39 0.48 -0.99
N PRO A 211 -7.38 -0.77 -0.45
CA PRO A 211 -8.45 -1.26 0.43
C PRO A 211 -8.38 -0.74 1.86
N VAL A 212 -7.22 -0.24 2.32
CA VAL A 212 -7.04 0.26 3.68
C VAL A 212 -7.12 1.77 3.71
N ILE A 213 -8.06 2.28 4.46
CA ILE A 213 -8.40 3.69 4.53
C ILE A 213 -7.96 4.26 5.87
N CYS A 214 -7.16 5.31 5.85
CA CYS A 214 -6.77 6.06 7.04
C CYS A 214 -7.43 7.44 7.02
N LEU A 215 -8.34 7.70 7.95
CA LEU A 215 -9.15 8.90 8.00
C LEU A 215 -8.77 9.81 9.16
N ASN A 216 -8.84 11.12 8.94
CA ASN A 216 -9.16 12.11 9.97
C ASN A 216 -10.68 12.31 9.92
N TYR A 217 -11.41 11.89 10.93
CA TYR A 217 -12.86 11.97 10.96
C TYR A 217 -13.34 12.89 12.09
N ASN A 218 -13.98 13.98 11.74
CA ASN A 218 -14.65 14.89 12.68
C ASN A 218 -16.18 14.72 12.64
N SER A 219 -16.74 14.58 11.44
CA SER A 219 -18.18 14.35 11.22
C SER A 219 -18.45 13.74 9.84
N GLU A 220 -19.70 13.39 9.54
CA GLU A 220 -20.11 12.84 8.24
C GLU A 220 -19.78 13.76 7.05
N ARG A 221 -19.67 15.08 7.28
CA ARG A 221 -19.36 16.08 6.24
C ARG A 221 -17.97 16.68 6.36
N ASP A 222 -17.23 16.31 7.41
CA ASP A 222 -15.90 16.81 7.71
C ASP A 222 -14.96 15.66 8.03
N TYR A 223 -14.37 15.10 6.98
CA TYR A 223 -13.33 14.10 7.04
C TYR A 223 -12.39 14.21 5.85
N ASP A 224 -11.17 13.75 6.02
CA ASP A 224 -10.18 13.62 4.97
C ASP A 224 -9.42 12.28 5.07
N PHE A 225 -8.69 11.93 4.02
CA PHE A 225 -7.87 10.72 3.93
C PHE A 225 -6.41 10.93 4.39
N GLY A 226 -6.16 11.94 5.20
CA GLY A 226 -4.84 12.28 5.77
C GLY A 226 -4.62 11.69 7.17
N GLY A 227 -5.37 10.68 7.56
CA GLY A 227 -5.16 9.91 8.79
C GLY A 227 -3.85 9.11 8.74
N GLY A 228 -3.48 8.49 9.87
CA GLY A 228 -2.26 7.70 9.94
C GLY A 228 -2.20 6.81 11.17
N TRP A 229 -1.39 5.76 11.08
CA TRP A 229 -1.23 4.72 12.10
C TRP A 229 -0.67 5.21 13.44
N GLY A 230 0.08 6.32 13.44
CA GLY A 230 0.62 6.96 14.64
C GLY A 230 -0.15 8.20 15.08
N LYS A 231 -1.16 8.64 14.33
CA LYS A 231 -1.91 9.86 14.60
C LYS A 231 -3.14 9.54 15.45
N LYS A 232 -3.14 10.03 16.70
CA LYS A 232 -4.25 9.83 17.63
C LYS A 232 -5.58 10.28 17.04
N HIS A 233 -6.64 9.51 17.27
CA HIS A 233 -7.98 9.67 16.74
C HIS A 233 -8.14 9.46 15.22
N SER A 234 -7.08 9.08 14.50
CA SER A 234 -7.27 8.58 13.13
C SER A 234 -8.11 7.31 13.14
N ASN A 235 -8.99 7.18 12.15
CA ASN A 235 -9.80 5.98 11.96
C ASN A 235 -9.21 5.15 10.83
N ILE A 236 -9.04 3.85 11.08
CA ILE A 236 -8.54 2.91 10.09
C ILE A 236 -9.64 1.93 9.74
N LEU A 237 -9.93 1.83 8.44
CA LEU A 237 -11.00 0.99 7.92
C LEU A 237 -10.44 0.05 6.85
N MET A 238 -10.95 -1.18 6.82
CA MET A 238 -10.68 -2.13 5.75
C MET A 238 -11.91 -3.04 5.53
N PRO A 239 -12.58 -3.01 4.37
CA PRO A 239 -13.62 -3.96 4.05
C PRO A 239 -13.00 -5.37 3.88
N ILE A 240 -13.62 -6.38 4.49
CA ILE A 240 -13.17 -7.77 4.43
C ILE A 240 -14.15 -8.68 3.70
N SER A 241 -15.41 -8.25 3.59
CA SER A 241 -16.44 -8.90 2.78
C SER A 241 -17.54 -7.89 2.42
N PRO A 242 -18.52 -8.25 1.56
CA PRO A 242 -19.66 -7.40 1.29
C PRO A 242 -20.49 -7.01 2.52
N LYS A 243 -20.34 -7.78 3.60
CA LYS A 243 -21.12 -7.59 4.84
C LYS A 243 -20.29 -7.13 6.03
N LEU A 244 -18.96 -7.21 5.96
CA LEU A 244 -18.06 -6.98 7.08
C LEU A 244 -16.98 -5.97 6.75
N LEU A 245 -16.72 -5.07 7.69
CA LEU A 245 -15.67 -4.07 7.65
C LEU A 245 -14.89 -4.11 8.97
N LEU A 246 -13.57 -4.08 8.91
CA LEU A 246 -12.72 -3.81 10.06
C LEU A 246 -12.65 -2.32 10.31
N PHE A 247 -12.77 -1.94 11.57
CA PHE A 247 -12.66 -0.56 12.03
C PHE A 247 -11.77 -0.47 13.26
N SER A 248 -10.92 0.53 13.32
CA SER A 248 -10.16 0.87 14.52
C SER A 248 -9.94 2.37 14.62
N GLU A 249 -9.95 2.90 15.85
CA GLU A 249 -9.57 4.28 16.14
C GLU A 249 -8.23 4.29 16.89
N VAL A 250 -7.24 4.99 16.34
CA VAL A 250 -5.88 5.05 16.89
C VAL A 250 -5.87 5.70 18.27
N GLY A 251 -5.30 4.99 19.24
CA GLY A 251 -5.17 5.47 20.63
C GLY A 251 -6.43 5.32 21.48
N VAL A 252 -7.49 4.72 20.95
CA VAL A 252 -8.73 4.43 21.68
C VAL A 252 -8.85 2.94 21.98
N LYS A 253 -9.08 2.60 23.25
CA LYS A 253 -9.31 1.22 23.67
C LYS A 253 -10.80 0.90 23.60
N ARG A 254 -11.23 0.23 22.53
CA ARG A 254 -12.58 -0.35 22.42
C ARG A 254 -12.48 -1.87 22.42
N LYS A 255 -13.49 -2.55 22.97
CA LYS A 255 -13.54 -4.02 22.88
C LYS A 255 -13.91 -4.41 21.45
N MET A 256 -13.27 -5.44 20.93
CA MET A 256 -13.67 -6.08 19.69
C MET A 256 -15.06 -6.70 19.91
N SER A 257 -16.06 -6.17 19.24
CA SER A 257 -17.43 -6.65 19.27
C SER A 257 -18.02 -6.47 17.87
N GLY A 258 -18.84 -7.40 17.44
CA GLY A 258 -19.70 -7.20 16.28
C GLY A 258 -20.65 -6.04 16.59
N LEU A 259 -20.55 -4.96 15.82
CA LEU A 259 -21.43 -3.81 15.96
C LEU A 259 -22.32 -3.72 14.73
N ASP A 260 -23.63 -3.81 14.97
CA ASP A 260 -24.61 -3.49 13.96
C ASP A 260 -24.68 -1.97 13.83
N TYR A 261 -24.04 -1.44 12.81
CA TYR A 261 -24.12 -0.02 12.54
C TYR A 261 -25.45 0.34 11.86
N SER A 262 -25.97 1.50 12.23
CA SER A 262 -27.17 2.06 11.58
C SER A 262 -26.98 2.15 10.06
N LEU A 263 -28.11 2.19 9.34
CA LEU A 263 -28.10 2.37 7.89
C LEU A 263 -27.27 3.59 7.44
N THR A 264 -27.30 4.68 8.24
CA THR A 264 -26.54 5.90 7.98
C THR A 264 -25.03 5.64 7.99
N TYR A 265 -24.50 5.00 9.02
CA TYR A 265 -23.07 4.68 9.10
C TYR A 265 -22.64 3.66 8.05
N SER A 266 -23.47 2.65 7.77
CA SER A 266 -23.17 1.68 6.69
C SER A 266 -23.08 2.37 5.32
N LYS A 267 -23.94 3.35 5.03
CA LYS A 267 -23.85 4.17 3.81
C LYS A 267 -22.58 5.01 3.80
N LEU A 268 -22.23 5.62 4.93
CA LEU A 268 -21.05 6.47 5.07
C LEU A 268 -19.76 5.65 4.86
N PHE A 269 -19.60 4.49 5.47
CA PHE A 269 -18.45 3.62 5.25
C PHE A 269 -18.34 3.17 3.79
N ARG A 270 -19.46 2.78 3.18
CA ARG A 270 -19.51 2.46 1.76
C ARG A 270 -19.04 3.64 0.89
N GLU A 271 -19.48 4.85 1.21
CA GLU A 271 -19.06 6.07 0.51
C GLU A 271 -17.56 6.32 0.66
N MET A 272 -17.00 6.20 1.87
CA MET A 272 -15.57 6.36 2.14
C MET A 272 -14.74 5.35 1.33
N ILE A 273 -15.15 4.09 1.26
CA ILE A 273 -14.47 3.06 0.48
C ILE A 273 -14.44 3.45 -1.01
N ILE A 274 -15.56 3.90 -1.55
CA ILE A 274 -15.67 4.27 -2.96
C ILE A 274 -14.82 5.52 -3.27
N ARG A 275 -14.86 6.54 -2.40
CA ARG A 275 -14.10 7.78 -2.58
C ARG A 275 -12.59 7.59 -2.45
N HIS A 276 -12.16 6.63 -1.63
CA HIS A 276 -10.74 6.33 -1.42
C HIS A 276 -10.12 5.52 -2.57
N ALA A 277 -10.92 4.81 -3.36
CA ALA A 277 -10.42 3.99 -4.47
C ALA A 277 -9.55 4.81 -5.43
N HIS A 278 -8.41 4.24 -5.86
CA HIS A 278 -7.47 4.92 -6.76
C HIS A 278 -7.88 4.78 -8.23
N ARG A 279 -8.05 3.56 -8.72
CA ARG A 279 -8.42 3.26 -10.12
C ARG A 279 -9.60 2.32 -10.24
N TYR A 280 -9.81 1.44 -9.25
CA TYR A 280 -10.79 0.38 -9.36
C TYR A 280 -11.58 0.20 -8.07
N VAL A 281 -12.89 0.06 -8.22
CA VAL A 281 -13.78 -0.42 -7.17
C VAL A 281 -14.28 -1.81 -7.54
N TYR A 282 -14.20 -2.74 -6.59
CA TYR A 282 -14.61 -4.12 -6.75
C TYR A 282 -15.80 -4.42 -5.85
N ALA A 283 -16.80 -5.16 -6.38
CA ALA A 283 -18.00 -5.45 -5.64
C ALA A 283 -18.62 -6.81 -6.04
N ASP A 284 -19.47 -7.34 -5.16
CA ASP A 284 -20.31 -8.52 -5.43
C ASP A 284 -21.39 -8.21 -6.49
N ARG A 285 -21.84 -6.97 -6.53
CA ARG A 285 -22.86 -6.47 -7.46
C ARG A 285 -22.63 -4.99 -7.81
N PRO A 286 -23.20 -4.50 -8.93
CA PRO A 286 -23.13 -3.09 -9.27
C PRO A 286 -23.67 -2.20 -8.13
N GLN A 287 -22.89 -1.21 -7.72
CA GLN A 287 -23.23 -0.29 -6.64
C GLN A 287 -23.99 0.92 -7.19
N LYS A 288 -25.10 1.29 -6.56
CA LYS A 288 -25.87 2.49 -6.92
C LYS A 288 -25.11 3.78 -6.54
N GLY A 289 -25.24 4.81 -7.34
CA GLY A 289 -24.68 6.15 -7.05
C GLY A 289 -23.17 6.27 -7.24
N MET A 290 -22.51 5.32 -7.91
CA MET A 290 -21.07 5.33 -8.13
C MET A 290 -20.56 6.63 -8.74
N LEU A 291 -21.21 7.13 -9.81
CA LEU A 291 -20.79 8.35 -10.51
C LEU A 291 -20.83 9.61 -9.63
N ALA A 292 -21.73 9.66 -8.65
CA ALA A 292 -21.81 10.77 -7.71
C ALA A 292 -20.73 10.68 -6.62
N LEU A 293 -20.28 9.48 -6.27
CA LEU A 293 -19.29 9.25 -5.23
C LEU A 293 -17.86 9.29 -5.76
N ASN A 294 -17.64 8.69 -6.94
CA ASN A 294 -16.35 8.69 -7.61
C ASN A 294 -16.59 8.75 -9.12
N ALA A 295 -16.49 9.96 -9.67
CA ALA A 295 -16.78 10.23 -11.06
C ALA A 295 -15.77 9.51 -11.97
N ARG A 296 -16.30 8.88 -13.03
CA ARG A 296 -15.46 8.28 -14.05
C ARG A 296 -14.76 9.37 -14.88
N VAL A 297 -13.46 9.18 -15.05
CA VAL A 297 -12.64 10.00 -15.95
C VAL A 297 -12.54 9.28 -17.30
N VAL A 298 -13.07 9.92 -18.35
CA VAL A 298 -12.94 9.44 -19.73
C VAL A 298 -11.83 10.25 -20.39
N ASN A 299 -10.64 9.65 -20.50
CA ASN A 299 -9.49 10.30 -21.13
C ASN A 299 -8.58 9.24 -21.73
N ARG A 300 -8.52 9.21 -23.07
CA ARG A 300 -7.75 8.21 -23.80
C ARG A 300 -6.26 8.39 -23.58
N ASP A 301 -5.76 9.61 -23.65
CA ASP A 301 -4.33 9.87 -23.59
C ASP A 301 -3.75 9.54 -22.21
N ILE A 302 -4.46 9.93 -21.14
CA ILE A 302 -4.07 9.59 -19.77
C ILE A 302 -4.13 8.07 -19.56
N TYR A 303 -5.16 7.41 -20.09
CA TYR A 303 -5.30 5.96 -19.97
C TYR A 303 -4.17 5.22 -20.68
N GLU A 304 -3.88 5.58 -21.96
CA GLU A 304 -2.80 4.96 -22.73
C GLU A 304 -1.43 5.23 -22.11
N TYR A 305 -1.18 6.46 -21.66
CA TYR A 305 0.05 6.81 -20.95
C TYR A 305 0.24 5.96 -19.67
N GLU A 306 -0.83 5.82 -18.86
CA GLU A 306 -0.76 5.01 -17.63
C GLU A 306 -0.49 3.52 -17.94
N GLN A 307 -1.15 2.95 -18.97
CA GLN A 307 -0.90 1.57 -19.37
C GLN A 307 0.53 1.35 -19.86
N GLN A 308 1.07 2.26 -20.66
CA GLN A 308 2.47 2.22 -21.12
C GLN A 308 3.45 2.36 -19.96
N SER A 309 3.20 3.30 -19.05
CA SER A 309 4.03 3.50 -17.86
C SER A 309 4.06 2.27 -16.96
N ILE A 310 2.92 1.60 -16.78
CA ILE A 310 2.84 0.33 -16.02
C ILE A 310 3.63 -0.77 -16.74
N ALA A 311 3.47 -0.90 -18.06
CA ALA A 311 4.15 -1.95 -18.84
C ALA A 311 5.68 -1.78 -18.86
N GLY A 312 6.18 -0.55 -18.95
CA GLY A 312 7.62 -0.24 -18.95
C GLY A 312 8.26 -0.11 -17.57
N TRP A 313 7.45 0.05 -16.52
CA TRP A 313 7.88 0.47 -15.19
C TRP A 313 9.02 -0.36 -14.58
N HIS A 314 8.94 -1.70 -14.69
CA HIS A 314 9.99 -2.57 -14.15
C HIS A 314 11.33 -2.33 -14.82
N ILE A 315 11.36 -2.38 -16.15
CA ILE A 315 12.58 -2.24 -16.97
C ILE A 315 13.20 -0.85 -16.75
N GLU A 316 12.38 0.20 -16.81
CA GLU A 316 12.86 1.59 -16.64
C GLU A 316 13.50 1.80 -15.26
N ASN A 317 12.91 1.26 -14.18
CA ASN A 317 13.50 1.37 -12.85
C ASN A 317 14.81 0.59 -12.74
N VAL A 318 14.86 -0.65 -13.25
CA VAL A 318 16.10 -1.47 -13.24
C VAL A 318 17.23 -0.78 -14.01
N GLU A 319 16.94 -0.25 -15.19
CA GLU A 319 17.95 0.47 -15.97
C GLU A 319 18.42 1.74 -15.29
N ALA A 320 17.51 2.49 -14.67
CA ALA A 320 17.87 3.70 -13.95
C ALA A 320 18.78 3.40 -12.75
N GLU A 321 18.45 2.36 -11.97
CA GLU A 321 19.24 1.93 -10.81
C GLU A 321 20.64 1.40 -11.24
N ARG A 322 20.72 0.62 -12.32
CA ARG A 322 22.00 0.18 -12.89
C ARG A 322 22.87 1.39 -13.29
N ARG A 323 22.33 2.35 -14.03
CA ARG A 323 23.07 3.57 -14.39
C ARG A 323 23.58 4.35 -13.18
N LEU A 324 22.82 4.39 -12.09
CA LEU A 324 23.28 5.03 -10.85
C LEU A 324 24.50 4.34 -10.27
N LEU A 325 24.53 3.00 -10.26
CA LEU A 325 25.57 2.21 -9.63
C LEU A 325 26.84 2.08 -10.51
N ASP A 326 26.67 2.02 -11.84
CA ASP A 326 27.78 1.85 -12.82
C ASP A 326 28.54 3.15 -13.09
N CYS A 327 27.96 4.31 -12.88
CA CYS A 327 28.63 5.63 -12.97
C CYS A 327 29.43 5.95 -11.71
#